data_16b4802bf6cc2a99bf84580ae0edebf8
#
_entry.id   16b4802bf6cc2a99bf84580ae0edebf8
#
_cell.length_a   1.000
_cell.length_b   1.000
_cell.length_c   1.000
_cell.angle_alpha   90.00
_cell.angle_beta   90.00
_cell.angle_gamma   90.00
#
_symmetry.space_group_name_H-M   'P 1'
#
loop_
_entity.id
_entity.type
_entity.pdbx_description
1 polymer ?
#
loop_
_entity_poly.entity_id
_entity_poly.type
_entity_poly.pdbx_seq_one_letter_code
_entity_poly.pdbx_strand_id
1 'polypeptide(L)'
;ATTSRAHTAVKIEPNYGNPVVWVPDASRAVGVATSLLSKDLRAAYVAGIKADYAKIREQHAGRGEARKLLPLATARARGFKTDWQTYAPPVPRQLGIQVFHDYSLAEIAASIDWTPFFQTWELAGRYPKILDDEVVGEEARKLFDDAQEMLNRIINEKWLSAHGVIGLFPANTADFDDIEIYADEARGEKLMTWHNLRQQMAKPADRPNLCLADFIAPKDTG
;
A
#
# COMPACT_ATOMS: atom_id res chain seq x y z
N ALA A 1 -10.29 7.81 7.26
CA ALA A 1 -10.15 7.60 5.83
C ALA A 1 -11.08 8.58 5.12
N THR A 2 -10.52 9.42 4.35
CA THR A 2 -11.21 10.49 3.67
C THR A 2 -11.49 10.11 2.23
N THR A 3 -12.64 10.50 1.73
CA THR A 3 -12.97 10.36 0.33
C THR A 3 -12.18 11.38 -0.48
N SER A 4 -11.65 10.96 -1.63
CA SER A 4 -11.05 11.90 -2.58
C SER A 4 -12.12 12.58 -3.44
N ARG A 5 -11.77 13.72 -4.06
CA ARG A 5 -12.65 14.41 -5.01
C ARG A 5 -13.09 13.49 -6.16
N ALA A 6 -12.17 12.68 -6.69
CA ALA A 6 -12.48 11.71 -7.73
C ALA A 6 -13.45 10.62 -7.24
N HIS A 7 -13.25 10.09 -6.02
CA HIS A 7 -14.17 9.12 -5.43
C HIS A 7 -15.57 9.72 -5.24
N THR A 8 -15.65 10.95 -4.74
CA THR A 8 -16.92 11.66 -4.58
C THR A 8 -17.63 11.86 -5.91
N ALA A 9 -16.91 12.30 -6.94
CA ALA A 9 -17.49 12.56 -8.27
C ALA A 9 -17.94 11.28 -9.00
N VAL A 10 -17.23 10.15 -8.81
CA VAL A 10 -17.46 8.91 -9.57
C VAL A 10 -18.39 7.95 -8.83
N LYS A 11 -18.30 7.88 -7.50
CA LYS A 11 -18.99 6.84 -6.71
C LYS A 11 -20.10 7.38 -5.80
N ILE A 12 -19.99 8.60 -5.30
CA ILE A 12 -20.96 9.11 -4.32
C ILE A 12 -22.03 9.97 -5.00
N GLU A 13 -21.64 11.03 -5.71
CA GLU A 13 -22.58 11.99 -6.30
C GLU A 13 -23.59 11.36 -7.26
N PRO A 14 -23.24 10.42 -8.15
CA PRO A 14 -24.22 9.80 -9.04
C PRO A 14 -25.29 8.97 -8.34
N ASN A 15 -25.02 8.53 -7.11
CA ASN A 15 -25.90 7.66 -6.33
C ASN A 15 -26.64 8.41 -5.21
N TYR A 16 -26.57 9.75 -5.19
CA TYR A 16 -27.21 10.58 -4.16
C TYR A 16 -28.04 11.68 -4.80
N GLY A 17 -29.32 11.77 -4.40
CA GLY A 17 -30.30 12.68 -5.03
C GLY A 17 -30.12 14.18 -4.74
N ASN A 18 -29.32 14.53 -3.71
CA ASN A 18 -29.04 15.92 -3.36
C ASN A 18 -27.61 16.31 -3.72
N PRO A 19 -27.27 17.63 -3.72
CA PRO A 19 -25.90 18.06 -3.99
C PRO A 19 -24.90 17.46 -3.03
N VAL A 20 -23.81 16.94 -3.56
CA VAL A 20 -22.64 16.43 -2.81
C VAL A 20 -21.45 17.27 -3.20
N VAL A 21 -20.73 17.80 -2.22
CA VAL A 21 -19.55 18.62 -2.46
C VAL A 21 -18.37 18.05 -1.65
N TRP A 22 -17.32 17.69 -2.33
CA TRP A 22 -16.06 17.32 -1.68
C TRP A 22 -15.29 18.57 -1.25
N VAL A 23 -14.75 18.56 -0.04
CA VAL A 23 -13.85 19.58 0.48
C VAL A 23 -12.55 18.94 0.97
N PRO A 24 -11.40 19.57 0.76
CA PRO A 24 -10.12 19.02 1.20
C PRO A 24 -9.95 19.03 2.72
N ASP A 25 -10.56 20.02 3.39
CA ASP A 25 -10.48 20.24 4.82
C ASP A 25 -11.77 20.88 5.38
N ALA A 26 -11.89 20.87 6.70
CA ALA A 26 -13.06 21.38 7.40
C ALA A 26 -13.23 22.90 7.24
N SER A 27 -12.13 23.66 7.10
CA SER A 27 -12.19 25.13 7.00
C SER A 27 -12.92 25.58 5.74
N ARG A 28 -12.79 24.83 4.65
CA ARG A 28 -13.48 25.11 3.37
C ARG A 28 -14.94 24.70 3.37
N ALA A 29 -15.38 23.89 4.33
CA ALA A 29 -16.78 23.48 4.43
C ALA A 29 -17.72 24.66 4.70
N VAL A 30 -17.25 25.69 5.43
CA VAL A 30 -18.05 26.88 5.75
C VAL A 30 -18.51 27.61 4.50
N GLY A 31 -17.60 27.89 3.56
CA GLY A 31 -17.94 28.56 2.29
C GLY A 31 -18.87 27.73 1.42
N VAL A 32 -18.70 26.41 1.41
CA VAL A 32 -19.59 25.48 0.71
C VAL A 32 -21.00 25.51 1.33
N ALA A 33 -21.10 25.41 2.67
CA ALA A 33 -22.38 25.48 3.37
C ALA A 33 -23.09 26.82 3.11
N THR A 34 -22.37 27.94 3.14
CA THR A 34 -22.91 29.27 2.82
C THR A 34 -23.51 29.30 1.41
N SER A 35 -22.78 28.77 0.42
CA SER A 35 -23.24 28.71 -0.97
C SER A 35 -24.47 27.83 -1.16
N LEU A 36 -24.52 26.68 -0.46
CA LEU A 36 -25.65 25.74 -0.53
C LEU A 36 -26.89 26.24 0.21
N LEU A 37 -26.77 27.05 1.24
CA LEU A 37 -27.86 27.61 2.02
C LEU A 37 -28.43 28.93 1.40
N SER A 38 -27.59 29.60 0.58
CA SER A 38 -28.04 30.84 -0.10
C SER A 38 -29.06 30.55 -1.18
N LYS A 39 -30.20 31.24 -1.16
CA LYS A 39 -31.24 31.12 -2.19
C LYS A 39 -30.74 31.59 -3.58
N ASP A 40 -29.89 32.59 -3.60
CA ASP A 40 -29.39 33.21 -4.84
C ASP A 40 -28.20 32.47 -5.44
N LEU A 41 -27.30 31.96 -4.61
CA LEU A 41 -26.04 31.32 -5.06
C LEU A 41 -26.19 29.83 -5.34
N ARG A 42 -27.11 29.17 -4.65
CA ARG A 42 -27.22 27.69 -4.67
C ARG A 42 -27.28 27.08 -6.05
N ALA A 43 -28.16 27.63 -6.90
CA ALA A 43 -28.44 27.04 -8.22
C ALA A 43 -27.16 27.06 -9.11
N ALA A 44 -26.53 28.23 -9.20
CA ALA A 44 -25.31 28.39 -9.99
C ALA A 44 -24.14 27.57 -9.41
N TYR A 45 -24.02 27.55 -8.09
CA TYR A 45 -22.97 26.78 -7.40
C TYR A 45 -23.09 25.28 -7.63
N VAL A 46 -24.28 24.72 -7.46
CA VAL A 46 -24.57 23.30 -7.70
C VAL A 46 -24.36 22.92 -9.17
N ALA A 47 -24.78 23.77 -10.11
CA ALA A 47 -24.52 23.54 -11.53
C ALA A 47 -23.04 23.49 -11.86
N GLY A 48 -22.24 24.39 -11.27
CA GLY A 48 -20.79 24.40 -11.41
C GLY A 48 -20.11 23.10 -10.89
N ILE A 49 -20.49 22.66 -9.69
CA ILE A 49 -19.99 21.40 -9.09
C ILE A 49 -20.37 20.20 -9.96
N LYS A 50 -21.60 20.12 -10.45
CA LYS A 50 -22.05 19.01 -11.32
C LYS A 50 -21.28 18.97 -12.64
N ALA A 51 -21.04 20.11 -13.27
CA ALA A 51 -20.25 20.21 -14.49
C ALA A 51 -18.80 19.77 -14.27
N ASP A 52 -18.22 20.17 -13.15
CA ASP A 52 -16.86 19.79 -12.77
C ASP A 52 -16.74 18.27 -12.49
N TYR A 53 -17.70 17.70 -11.77
CA TYR A 53 -17.75 16.26 -11.53
C TYR A 53 -18.01 15.45 -12.82
N ALA A 54 -18.78 15.99 -13.76
CA ALA A 54 -18.96 15.36 -15.06
C ALA A 54 -17.64 15.23 -15.83
N LYS A 55 -16.80 16.27 -15.83
CA LYS A 55 -15.45 16.23 -16.42
C LYS A 55 -14.57 15.18 -15.76
N ILE A 56 -14.62 15.08 -14.40
CA ILE A 56 -13.86 14.08 -13.66
C ILE A 56 -14.32 12.66 -14.03
N ARG A 57 -15.63 12.42 -14.15
CA ARG A 57 -16.19 11.13 -14.57
C ARG A 57 -15.74 10.74 -15.98
N GLU A 58 -15.80 11.68 -16.92
CA GLU A 58 -15.33 11.47 -18.28
C GLU A 58 -13.84 11.09 -18.34
N GLN A 59 -12.99 11.82 -17.62
CA GLN A 59 -11.56 11.49 -17.51
C GLN A 59 -11.33 10.14 -16.86
N HIS A 60 -12.18 9.78 -15.89
CA HIS A 60 -12.06 8.50 -15.19
C HIS A 60 -12.55 7.33 -16.04
N ALA A 61 -13.61 7.51 -16.82
CA ALA A 61 -14.11 6.52 -17.77
C ALA A 61 -13.05 6.18 -18.83
N GLY A 62 -12.39 7.19 -19.40
CA GLY A 62 -11.30 6.99 -20.35
C GLY A 62 -10.07 6.26 -19.77
N ARG A 63 -9.83 6.39 -18.45
CA ARG A 63 -8.77 5.62 -17.76
C ARG A 63 -9.16 4.15 -17.52
N GLY A 64 -10.45 3.85 -17.37
CA GLY A 64 -10.96 2.48 -17.19
C GLY A 64 -10.78 1.63 -18.44
N GLU A 65 -10.99 2.18 -19.62
CA GLU A 65 -10.77 1.51 -20.90
C GLU A 65 -9.28 1.25 -21.23
N ALA A 66 -8.37 2.04 -20.64
CA ALA A 66 -6.93 1.89 -20.84
C ALA A 66 -6.30 0.67 -20.12
N ARG A 67 -7.01 0.03 -19.20
CA ARG A 67 -6.50 -1.17 -18.50
C ARG A 67 -6.88 -2.45 -19.22
N LYS A 68 -6.18 -2.73 -20.31
CA LYS A 68 -6.33 -4.00 -21.01
C LYS A 68 -5.81 -5.14 -20.13
N LEU A 69 -6.71 -6.02 -19.70
CA LEU A 69 -6.33 -7.23 -18.98
C LEU A 69 -6.01 -8.36 -19.97
N LEU A 70 -5.01 -9.13 -19.65
CA LEU A 70 -4.67 -10.35 -20.35
C LEU A 70 -5.54 -11.51 -19.83
N PRO A 71 -5.89 -12.50 -20.67
CA PRO A 71 -6.39 -13.77 -20.18
C PRO A 71 -5.44 -14.39 -19.16
N LEU A 72 -5.97 -15.06 -18.13
CA LEU A 72 -5.16 -15.62 -17.05
C LEU A 72 -4.09 -16.59 -17.57
N ALA A 73 -4.41 -17.43 -18.54
CA ALA A 73 -3.45 -18.35 -19.17
C ALA A 73 -2.25 -17.59 -19.79
N THR A 74 -2.53 -16.49 -20.48
CA THR A 74 -1.48 -15.63 -21.05
C THR A 74 -0.64 -14.97 -19.97
N ALA A 75 -1.28 -14.49 -18.89
CA ALA A 75 -0.57 -13.86 -17.77
C ALA A 75 0.34 -14.89 -17.04
N ARG A 76 -0.12 -16.15 -16.87
CA ARG A 76 0.67 -17.25 -16.33
C ARG A 76 1.87 -17.60 -17.20
N ALA A 77 1.69 -17.68 -18.53
CA ALA A 77 2.79 -17.90 -19.46
C ALA A 77 3.86 -16.79 -19.42
N ARG A 78 3.47 -15.57 -19.01
CA ARG A 78 4.32 -14.42 -18.81
C ARG A 78 4.75 -14.21 -17.35
N GLY A 79 4.60 -15.23 -16.49
CA GLY A 79 5.07 -15.20 -15.10
C GLY A 79 6.59 -15.04 -15.02
N PHE A 80 7.07 -14.55 -13.90
CA PHE A 80 8.51 -14.51 -13.63
C PHE A 80 9.02 -15.94 -13.43
N LYS A 81 10.18 -16.23 -13.98
CA LYS A 81 10.80 -17.57 -13.88
C LYS A 81 12.12 -17.46 -13.16
N THR A 82 12.21 -18.06 -11.99
CA THR A 82 13.44 -18.20 -11.23
C THR A 82 14.18 -19.45 -11.74
N ASP A 83 15.48 -19.34 -11.94
CA ASP A 83 16.34 -20.48 -12.23
C ASP A 83 16.71 -21.19 -10.91
N TRP A 84 15.87 -22.15 -10.53
CA TRP A 84 16.06 -22.92 -9.30
C TRP A 84 17.24 -23.90 -9.36
N GLN A 85 17.88 -24.10 -10.53
CA GLN A 85 19.08 -24.92 -10.63
C GLN A 85 20.32 -24.16 -10.13
N THR A 86 20.30 -22.84 -10.26
CA THR A 86 21.43 -21.99 -9.86
C THR A 86 21.19 -21.22 -8.57
N TYR A 87 19.92 -21.10 -8.13
CA TYR A 87 19.54 -20.39 -6.92
C TYR A 87 19.02 -21.34 -5.84
N ALA A 88 19.75 -21.44 -4.73
CA ALA A 88 19.30 -22.14 -3.53
C ALA A 88 18.74 -21.12 -2.52
N PRO A 89 17.47 -21.23 -2.09
CA PRO A 89 16.92 -20.36 -1.05
C PRO A 89 17.68 -20.52 0.27
N PRO A 90 17.87 -19.44 1.05
CA PRO A 90 18.46 -19.55 2.38
C PRO A 90 17.54 -20.35 3.31
N VAL A 91 18.14 -21.28 4.05
CA VAL A 91 17.42 -22.09 5.05
C VAL A 91 17.30 -21.28 6.35
N PRO A 92 16.09 -21.06 6.89
CA PRO A 92 15.91 -20.41 8.17
C PRO A 92 16.56 -21.20 9.31
N ARG A 93 17.12 -20.50 10.30
CA ARG A 93 17.68 -21.15 11.49
C ARG A 93 16.64 -21.82 12.36
N GLN A 94 15.40 -21.32 12.33
CA GLN A 94 14.31 -21.83 13.13
C GLN A 94 13.03 -21.81 12.30
N LEU A 95 12.38 -22.96 12.21
CA LEU A 95 11.07 -23.13 11.59
C LEU A 95 9.94 -23.01 12.63
N GLY A 96 8.71 -22.85 12.13
CA GLY A 96 7.52 -22.74 12.94
C GLY A 96 7.22 -21.33 13.42
N ILE A 97 6.34 -21.25 14.41
CA ILE A 97 5.83 -19.99 14.96
C ILE A 97 6.74 -19.49 16.08
N GLN A 98 7.10 -18.21 16.04
CA GLN A 98 7.77 -17.49 17.11
C GLN A 98 6.90 -16.32 17.55
N VAL A 99 6.72 -16.21 18.87
CA VAL A 99 5.89 -15.16 19.49
C VAL A 99 6.78 -14.22 20.30
N PHE A 100 6.69 -12.95 20.03
CA PHE A 100 7.38 -11.87 20.75
C PHE A 100 6.37 -11.11 21.58
N HIS A 101 6.49 -11.12 22.90
CA HIS A 101 5.55 -10.47 23.82
C HIS A 101 5.97 -9.05 24.23
N ASP A 102 7.26 -8.74 24.14
CA ASP A 102 7.80 -7.41 24.47
C ASP A 102 9.09 -7.22 23.67
N TYR A 103 8.93 -7.05 22.35
CA TYR A 103 10.09 -6.83 21.47
C TYR A 103 10.71 -5.46 21.73
N SER A 104 12.03 -5.37 21.67
CA SER A 104 12.75 -4.13 21.94
C SER A 104 12.30 -2.98 21.05
N LEU A 105 11.70 -1.93 21.63
CA LEU A 105 11.34 -0.72 20.88
C LEU A 105 12.57 -0.03 20.31
N ALA A 106 13.73 -0.12 20.96
CA ALA A 106 14.98 0.45 20.46
C ALA A 106 15.46 -0.25 19.19
N GLU A 107 15.31 -1.58 19.09
CA GLU A 107 15.63 -2.32 17.88
C GLU A 107 14.66 -1.99 16.73
N ILE A 108 13.38 -1.85 17.02
CA ILE A 108 12.38 -1.42 16.03
C ILE A 108 12.71 0.00 15.53
N ALA A 109 13.03 0.91 16.44
CA ALA A 109 13.36 2.29 16.13
C ALA A 109 14.55 2.42 15.18
N ALA A 110 15.55 1.54 15.31
CA ALA A 110 16.70 1.50 14.41
C ALA A 110 16.35 1.14 12.96
N SER A 111 15.16 0.56 12.73
CA SER A 111 14.67 0.13 11.41
C SER A 111 13.59 1.05 10.82
N ILE A 112 13.35 2.21 11.39
CA ILE A 112 12.34 3.16 10.91
C ILE A 112 12.74 3.70 9.52
N ASP A 113 11.83 3.58 8.54
CA ASP A 113 11.89 4.39 7.31
C ASP A 113 11.33 5.79 7.58
N TRP A 114 12.21 6.78 7.64
CA TRP A 114 11.84 8.16 7.93
C TRP A 114 11.24 8.91 6.74
N THR A 115 11.34 8.39 5.53
CA THR A 115 10.79 9.06 4.34
C THR A 115 9.26 9.27 4.43
N PRO A 116 8.44 8.27 4.81
CA PRO A 116 7.00 8.47 5.00
C PRO A 116 6.66 9.45 6.13
N PHE A 117 7.50 9.55 7.16
CA PHE A 117 7.33 10.52 8.24
C PHE A 117 7.38 11.95 7.69
N PHE A 118 8.42 12.32 6.93
CA PHE A 118 8.53 13.65 6.33
C PHE A 118 7.39 13.94 5.34
N GLN A 119 6.98 12.94 4.55
CA GLN A 119 5.85 13.08 3.64
C GLN A 119 4.53 13.37 4.36
N THR A 120 4.31 12.79 5.55
CA THR A 120 3.12 13.04 6.37
C THR A 120 3.06 14.49 6.86
N TRP A 121 4.21 15.11 7.08
CA TRP A 121 4.36 16.51 7.43
C TRP A 121 4.51 17.44 6.20
N GLU A 122 4.16 16.94 5.02
CA GLU A 122 4.17 17.68 3.74
C GLU A 122 5.56 18.19 3.32
N LEU A 123 6.64 17.61 3.85
CA LEU A 123 7.99 17.91 3.43
C LEU A 123 8.40 17.02 2.26
N ALA A 124 8.76 17.63 1.13
CA ALA A 124 9.15 16.93 -0.08
C ALA A 124 10.63 16.56 -0.04
N GLY A 125 10.93 15.24 -0.07
CA GLY A 125 12.29 14.74 -0.09
C GLY A 125 12.38 13.30 0.43
N ARG A 126 13.58 12.72 0.34
CA ARG A 126 13.86 11.38 0.86
C ARG A 126 14.92 11.45 1.95
N TYR A 127 14.68 10.78 3.05
CA TYR A 127 15.67 10.61 4.10
C TYR A 127 16.86 9.75 3.60
N PRO A 128 18.11 10.07 3.94
CA PRO A 128 18.54 11.20 4.78
C PRO A 128 18.73 12.53 4.01
N LYS A 129 18.70 12.53 2.68
CA LYS A 129 19.03 13.70 1.83
C LYS A 129 18.16 14.92 2.10
N ILE A 130 16.92 14.72 2.55
CA ILE A 130 16.01 15.81 2.88
C ILE A 130 16.57 16.74 3.97
N LEU A 131 17.43 16.24 4.86
CA LEU A 131 18.05 17.02 5.92
C LEU A 131 19.04 18.07 5.39
N ASP A 132 19.59 17.86 4.19
CA ASP A 132 20.55 18.76 3.54
C ASP A 132 19.93 19.55 2.38
N ASP A 133 18.60 19.50 2.24
CA ASP A 133 17.87 20.22 1.20
C ASP A 133 17.94 21.73 1.44
N GLU A 134 18.19 22.51 0.37
CA GLU A 134 18.38 23.96 0.46
C GLU A 134 17.11 24.72 0.86
N VAL A 135 15.92 24.13 0.59
CA VAL A 135 14.62 24.79 0.83
C VAL A 135 13.98 24.30 2.12
N VAL A 136 13.92 22.99 2.31
CA VAL A 136 13.19 22.37 3.44
C VAL A 136 14.11 21.76 4.51
N GLY A 137 15.41 21.74 4.31
CA GLY A 137 16.35 21.02 5.16
C GLY A 137 16.41 21.54 6.61
N GLU A 138 16.28 22.85 6.82
CA GLU A 138 16.24 23.42 8.17
C GLU A 138 15.02 22.93 8.95
N GLU A 139 13.84 22.99 8.35
CA GLU A 139 12.60 22.52 8.97
C GLU A 139 12.60 21.00 9.13
N ALA A 140 13.15 20.27 8.15
CA ALA A 140 13.28 18.83 8.23
C ALA A 140 14.19 18.39 9.39
N ARG A 141 15.32 19.05 9.61
CA ARG A 141 16.19 18.76 10.78
C ARG A 141 15.48 19.01 12.09
N LYS A 142 14.84 20.16 12.24
CA LYS A 142 14.09 20.48 13.45
C LYS A 142 13.00 19.45 13.75
N LEU A 143 12.20 19.12 12.75
CA LEU A 143 11.16 18.12 12.88
C LEU A 143 11.73 16.73 13.22
N PHE A 144 12.88 16.38 12.64
CA PHE A 144 13.57 15.12 12.93
C PHE A 144 14.10 15.07 14.36
N ASP A 145 14.69 16.15 14.85
CA ASP A 145 15.21 16.26 16.21
C ASP A 145 14.08 16.14 17.24
N ASP A 146 12.95 16.83 17.02
CA ASP A 146 11.74 16.71 17.85
C ASP A 146 11.18 15.28 17.86
N ALA A 147 11.18 14.62 16.70
CA ALA A 147 10.76 13.22 16.57
C ALA A 147 11.70 12.26 17.29
N GLN A 148 13.02 12.47 17.22
CA GLN A 148 14.02 11.67 17.95
C GLN A 148 13.88 11.83 19.47
N GLU A 149 13.68 13.06 19.95
CA GLU A 149 13.44 13.31 21.37
C GLU A 149 12.18 12.58 21.86
N MET A 150 11.07 12.69 21.12
CA MET A 150 9.82 12.00 21.44
C MET A 150 10.00 10.48 21.41
N LEU A 151 10.68 9.93 20.41
CA LEU A 151 10.93 8.50 20.28
C LEU A 151 11.77 7.98 21.45
N ASN A 152 12.80 8.71 21.85
CA ASN A 152 13.61 8.39 23.02
C ASN A 152 12.78 8.36 24.31
N ARG A 153 11.85 9.31 24.48
CA ARG A 153 10.93 9.31 25.62
C ARG A 153 9.99 8.09 25.60
N ILE A 154 9.39 7.77 24.43
CA ILE A 154 8.53 6.61 24.27
C ILE A 154 9.26 5.31 24.70
N ILE A 155 10.53 5.17 24.29
CA ILE A 155 11.36 4.01 24.59
C ILE A 155 11.73 3.95 26.07
N ASN A 156 12.26 5.05 26.62
CA ASN A 156 12.80 5.08 27.98
C ASN A 156 11.72 5.05 29.05
N GLU A 157 10.61 5.74 28.81
CA GLU A 157 9.46 5.79 29.73
C GLU A 157 8.48 4.62 29.50
N LYS A 158 8.75 3.73 28.52
CA LYS A 158 7.94 2.56 28.19
C LYS A 158 6.46 2.88 27.96
N TRP A 159 6.19 3.89 27.14
CA TRP A 159 4.81 4.28 26.83
C TRP A 159 4.07 3.23 25.99
N LEU A 160 4.80 2.44 25.22
CA LEU A 160 4.29 1.40 24.34
C LEU A 160 4.99 0.07 24.60
N SER A 161 4.33 -1.03 24.29
CA SER A 161 4.92 -2.36 24.17
C SER A 161 4.71 -2.90 22.76
N ALA A 162 5.71 -3.62 22.25
CA ALA A 162 5.65 -4.21 20.92
C ALA A 162 5.45 -5.73 21.01
N HIS A 163 4.39 -6.20 20.35
CA HIS A 163 4.08 -7.62 20.23
C HIS A 163 4.13 -8.04 18.78
N GLY A 164 4.65 -9.23 18.51
CA GLY A 164 4.73 -9.73 17.16
C GLY A 164 4.64 -11.26 17.12
N VAL A 165 4.20 -11.78 15.99
CA VAL A 165 4.23 -13.19 15.67
C VAL A 165 4.82 -13.34 14.29
N ILE A 166 5.83 -14.20 14.15
CA ILE A 166 6.36 -14.61 12.85
C ILE A 166 6.26 -16.12 12.71
N GLY A 167 6.12 -16.59 11.46
CA GLY A 167 6.13 -18.01 11.16
C GLY A 167 6.98 -18.27 9.92
N LEU A 168 7.90 -19.23 10.01
CA LEU A 168 8.71 -19.67 8.90
C LEU A 168 8.45 -21.16 8.66
N PHE A 169 7.95 -21.46 7.47
CA PHE A 169 7.48 -22.79 7.11
C PHE A 169 8.06 -23.22 5.78
N PRO A 170 8.36 -24.51 5.57
CA PRO A 170 8.64 -25.04 4.25
C PRO A 170 7.44 -24.81 3.33
N ALA A 171 7.70 -24.42 2.10
CA ALA A 171 6.67 -24.12 1.13
C ALA A 171 7.11 -24.47 -0.29
N ASN A 172 6.15 -24.83 -1.14
CA ASN A 172 6.37 -25.03 -2.57
C ASN A 172 5.26 -24.38 -3.39
N THR A 173 5.60 -23.93 -4.59
CA THR A 173 4.61 -23.52 -5.58
C THR A 173 3.86 -24.74 -6.10
N ALA A 174 2.53 -24.63 -6.19
CA ALA A 174 1.62 -25.57 -6.81
C ALA A 174 0.70 -24.84 -7.81
N ASP A 175 0.34 -25.50 -8.89
CA ASP A 175 -0.66 -25.03 -9.88
C ASP A 175 -0.47 -23.57 -10.34
N PHE A 176 0.74 -23.14 -10.62
CA PHE A 176 1.15 -21.82 -11.10
C PHE A 176 1.04 -20.66 -10.10
N ASP A 177 -0.06 -20.53 -9.36
CA ASP A 177 -0.34 -19.33 -8.55
C ASP A 177 -0.54 -19.67 -7.06
N ASP A 178 -0.58 -20.92 -6.71
CA ASP A 178 -0.78 -21.41 -5.35
C ASP A 178 0.54 -21.74 -4.66
N ILE A 179 0.57 -21.56 -3.34
CA ILE A 179 1.70 -21.95 -2.49
C ILE A 179 1.17 -22.97 -1.46
N GLU A 180 1.71 -24.16 -1.48
CA GLU A 180 1.50 -25.16 -0.43
C GLU A 180 2.49 -24.93 0.71
N ILE A 181 1.97 -24.87 1.94
CA ILE A 181 2.74 -24.64 3.18
C ILE A 181 2.69 -25.92 3.99
N TYR A 182 3.83 -26.35 4.51
CA TYR A 182 4.00 -27.62 5.20
C TYR A 182 4.41 -27.45 6.66
N ALA A 183 4.12 -28.47 7.48
CA ALA A 183 4.42 -28.48 8.90
C ALA A 183 5.94 -28.53 9.15
N ASP A 184 6.66 -29.29 8.33
CA ASP A 184 8.08 -29.59 8.49
C ASP A 184 8.80 -29.72 7.13
N GLU A 185 10.12 -29.89 7.20
CA GLU A 185 10.97 -30.04 6.00
C GLU A 185 10.71 -31.33 5.22
N ALA A 186 10.17 -32.37 5.84
CA ALA A 186 9.80 -33.61 5.15
C ALA A 186 8.59 -33.42 4.21
N ARG A 187 7.84 -32.31 4.39
CA ARG A 187 6.69 -31.92 3.55
C ARG A 187 5.63 -33.02 3.46
N GLY A 188 5.53 -33.85 4.51
CA GLY A 188 4.54 -34.93 4.59
C GLY A 188 3.15 -34.43 4.93
N GLU A 189 3.05 -33.40 5.76
CA GLU A 189 1.80 -32.80 6.19
C GLU A 189 1.66 -31.38 5.63
N LYS A 190 0.65 -31.21 4.77
CA LYS A 190 0.26 -29.89 4.25
C LYS A 190 -0.64 -29.19 5.24
N LEU A 191 -0.19 -28.04 5.76
CA LEU A 191 -0.96 -27.20 6.68
C LEU A 191 -2.04 -26.41 5.94
N MET A 192 -1.68 -25.82 4.81
CA MET A 192 -2.62 -25.02 4.01
C MET A 192 -2.14 -24.83 2.58
N THR A 193 -3.06 -24.44 1.71
CA THR A 193 -2.76 -23.86 0.40
C THR A 193 -3.08 -22.38 0.43
N TRP A 194 -2.11 -21.54 0.09
CA TRP A 194 -2.29 -20.11 -0.03
C TRP A 194 -2.51 -19.74 -1.48
N HIS A 195 -3.74 -19.34 -1.80
CA HIS A 195 -4.15 -18.94 -3.14
C HIS A 195 -3.74 -17.51 -3.42
N ASN A 196 -2.95 -17.29 -4.47
CA ASN A 196 -2.43 -15.97 -4.82
C ASN A 196 -3.05 -15.44 -6.11
N LEU A 197 -2.98 -14.13 -6.27
CA LEU A 197 -3.46 -13.45 -7.47
C LEU A 197 -2.28 -13.10 -8.39
N ARG A 198 -2.43 -13.46 -9.67
CA ARG A 198 -1.48 -13.05 -10.71
C ARG A 198 -1.83 -11.70 -11.28
N GLN A 199 -0.84 -10.87 -11.51
CA GLN A 199 -1.02 -9.61 -12.23
C GLN A 199 -1.48 -9.88 -13.66
N GLN A 200 -2.62 -9.31 -14.06
CA GLN A 200 -3.19 -9.50 -15.40
C GLN A 200 -3.14 -8.26 -16.29
N MET A 201 -2.60 -7.14 -15.82
CA MET A 201 -2.46 -5.96 -16.68
C MET A 201 -1.53 -6.26 -17.86
N ALA A 202 -1.92 -5.84 -19.07
CA ALA A 202 -1.03 -5.88 -20.21
C ALA A 202 0.20 -5.00 -19.95
N LYS A 203 1.37 -5.59 -20.11
CA LYS A 203 2.68 -4.95 -19.89
C LYS A 203 3.55 -5.11 -21.14
N PRO A 204 4.60 -4.30 -21.30
CA PRO A 204 5.64 -4.54 -22.29
C PRO A 204 6.19 -5.97 -22.21
N ALA A 205 6.76 -6.47 -23.32
CA ALA A 205 7.18 -7.87 -23.42
C ALA A 205 8.29 -8.26 -22.43
N ASP A 206 9.13 -7.30 -22.06
CA ASP A 206 10.25 -7.42 -21.11
C ASP A 206 9.81 -7.41 -19.63
N ARG A 207 8.53 -7.16 -19.35
CA ARG A 207 8.01 -7.09 -17.98
C ARG A 207 7.06 -8.26 -17.67
N PRO A 208 7.39 -9.13 -16.71
CA PRO A 208 6.55 -10.27 -16.36
C PRO A 208 5.26 -9.85 -15.64
N ASN A 209 4.27 -10.73 -15.72
CA ASN A 209 3.04 -10.66 -14.94
C ASN A 209 3.24 -11.44 -13.65
N LEU A 210 3.65 -10.75 -12.59
CA LEU A 210 4.10 -11.33 -11.33
C LEU A 210 2.96 -11.97 -10.53
N CYS A 211 3.29 -13.07 -9.86
CA CYS A 211 2.55 -13.68 -8.76
C CYS A 211 3.53 -13.97 -7.62
N LEU A 212 3.09 -13.97 -6.37
CA LEU A 212 3.95 -14.31 -5.24
C LEU A 212 4.54 -15.73 -5.37
N ALA A 213 3.77 -16.66 -5.92
CA ALA A 213 4.19 -18.02 -6.18
C ALA A 213 5.41 -18.15 -7.11
N ASP A 214 5.68 -17.16 -7.96
CA ASP A 214 6.85 -17.18 -8.86
C ASP A 214 8.18 -17.16 -8.09
N PHE A 215 8.18 -16.74 -6.82
CA PHE A 215 9.34 -16.60 -5.96
C PHE A 215 9.52 -17.76 -4.97
N ILE A 216 8.67 -18.77 -5.07
CA ILE A 216 8.75 -19.99 -4.25
C ILE A 216 9.07 -21.16 -5.17
N ALA A 217 10.00 -22.01 -4.75
CA ALA A 217 10.44 -23.17 -5.56
C ALA A 217 9.30 -24.17 -5.79
N PRO A 218 9.15 -24.75 -6.98
CA PRO A 218 8.25 -25.86 -7.21
C PRO A 218 8.66 -27.12 -6.43
N LYS A 219 7.70 -28.03 -6.25
CA LYS A 219 7.88 -29.23 -5.41
C LYS A 219 8.95 -30.20 -5.91
N ASP A 220 9.20 -30.19 -7.20
CA ASP A 220 10.11 -31.09 -7.91
C ASP A 220 11.54 -30.50 -8.06
N THR A 221 11.82 -29.41 -7.44
CA THR A 221 13.14 -28.74 -7.51
C THR A 221 14.07 -29.08 -6.33
N GLY A 222 13.74 -30.06 -5.50
CA GLY A 222 14.62 -30.56 -4.44
C GLY A 222 14.21 -30.17 -3.04
#